data_585f510b615dbaebd8ba0bbf74aa5b8d
#
_entry.id   585f510b615dbaebd8ba0bbf74aa5b8d
#
_cell.length_a   1.000
_cell.length_b   1.000
_cell.length_c   1.000
_cell.angle_alpha   90.00
_cell.angle_beta   90.00
_cell.angle_gamma   90.00
#
_symmetry.space_group_name_H-M   'P 1'
#
loop_
_entity.id
_entity.type
_entity.pdbx_description
1 polymer ?
#
loop_
_entity_poly.entity_id
_entity_poly.type
_entity_poly.pdbx_seq_one_letter_code
_entity_poly.pdbx_strand_id
1 'polypeptide(L)'
;MKNRILVVDDEEGIRLLYKEELEEEGYEVALASSGEAALERLDESNIDLVLLDIKMPGIDGVEVLRRIKERWKTLPVVLCTAYPHYKQEFGTWASEAYIVKSSDLRELKEKIREILNR
;
A
#
# COMPACT_ATOMS: atom_id res chain seq x y z
N MET A 1 -10.01 -16.61 8.16
CA MET A 1 -10.33 -15.74 7.00
C MET A 1 -9.05 -15.10 6.47
N LYS A 2 -8.99 -14.89 5.16
CA LYS A 2 -7.82 -14.26 4.55
C LYS A 2 -7.86 -12.76 4.77
N ASN A 3 -6.70 -12.18 5.05
CA ASN A 3 -6.58 -10.74 5.04
C ASN A 3 -6.57 -10.22 3.61
N ARG A 4 -7.14 -9.04 3.41
CA ARG A 4 -7.22 -8.41 2.09
C ARG A 4 -6.31 -7.19 2.04
N ILE A 5 -5.44 -7.16 1.02
CA ILE A 5 -4.49 -6.08 0.81
C ILE A 5 -4.88 -5.30 -0.44
N LEU A 6 -4.90 -3.98 -0.34
CA LEU A 6 -5.10 -3.12 -1.50
C LEU A 6 -3.72 -2.65 -1.99
N VAL A 7 -3.39 -2.96 -3.23
CA VAL A 7 -2.14 -2.52 -3.86
C VAL A 7 -2.45 -1.33 -4.75
N VAL A 8 -1.84 -0.19 -4.45
CA VAL A 8 -2.04 1.06 -5.18
C VAL A 8 -0.74 1.46 -5.86
N ASP A 9 -0.73 1.38 -7.19
CA ASP A 9 0.44 1.73 -7.99
C ASP A 9 -0.05 2.02 -9.41
N ASP A 10 0.51 3.03 -10.07
CA ASP A 10 0.10 3.39 -11.43
C ASP A 10 0.69 2.47 -12.50
N GLU A 11 1.70 1.68 -12.14
CA GLU A 11 2.34 0.75 -13.08
C GLU A 11 1.65 -0.61 -13.04
N GLU A 12 1.09 -1.03 -14.17
CA GLU A 12 0.37 -2.31 -14.25
C GLU A 12 1.28 -3.50 -13.91
N GLY A 13 2.52 -3.49 -14.40
CA GLY A 13 3.46 -4.58 -14.13
C GLY A 13 3.73 -4.76 -12.64
N ILE A 14 3.84 -3.66 -11.91
CA ILE A 14 4.06 -3.70 -10.46
C ILE A 14 2.81 -4.23 -9.76
N ARG A 15 1.62 -3.76 -10.14
CA ARG A 15 0.37 -4.25 -9.55
C ARG A 15 0.24 -5.77 -9.71
N LEU A 16 0.50 -6.26 -10.91
CA LEU A 16 0.37 -7.69 -11.20
C LEU A 16 1.41 -8.52 -10.46
N LEU A 17 2.65 -8.03 -10.40
CA LEU A 17 3.71 -8.71 -9.66
C LEU A 17 3.36 -8.83 -8.18
N TYR A 18 2.95 -7.73 -7.56
CA TYR A 18 2.61 -7.73 -6.14
C TYR A 18 1.38 -8.59 -5.87
N LYS A 19 0.40 -8.55 -6.76
CA LYS A 19 -0.79 -9.39 -6.62
C LYS A 19 -0.39 -10.87 -6.59
N GLU A 20 0.41 -11.31 -7.56
CA GLU A 20 0.84 -12.70 -7.64
C GLU A 20 1.62 -13.11 -6.40
N GLU A 21 2.60 -12.28 -5.99
CA GLU A 21 3.45 -12.60 -4.85
C GLU A 21 2.68 -12.62 -3.54
N LEU A 22 1.76 -11.69 -3.35
CA LEU A 22 0.99 -11.63 -2.10
C LEU A 22 -0.09 -12.71 -2.04
N GLU A 23 -0.66 -13.08 -3.19
CA GLU A 23 -1.60 -14.21 -3.23
C GLU A 23 -0.91 -15.52 -2.88
N GLU A 24 0.35 -15.69 -3.27
CA GLU A 24 1.13 -16.86 -2.88
C GLU A 24 1.33 -16.93 -1.37
N GLU A 25 1.35 -15.78 -0.69
CA GLU A 25 1.46 -15.71 0.77
C GLU A 25 0.12 -15.95 1.48
N GLY A 26 -0.95 -16.14 0.73
CA GLY A 26 -2.26 -16.44 1.29
C GLY A 26 -3.19 -15.24 1.46
N TYR A 27 -2.84 -14.08 0.93
CA TYR A 27 -3.69 -12.89 1.02
C TYR A 27 -4.65 -12.79 -0.16
N GLU A 28 -5.77 -12.11 0.05
CA GLU A 28 -6.59 -11.64 -1.06
C GLU A 28 -6.07 -10.27 -1.45
N VAL A 29 -6.05 -9.96 -2.74
CA VAL A 29 -5.47 -8.71 -3.24
C VAL A 29 -6.46 -7.97 -4.11
N ALA A 30 -6.71 -6.70 -3.76
CA ALA A 30 -7.43 -5.76 -4.60
C ALA A 30 -6.42 -4.78 -5.21
N LEU A 31 -6.72 -4.24 -6.36
CA LEU A 31 -5.80 -3.36 -7.08
C LEU A 31 -6.44 -1.99 -7.34
N ALA A 32 -5.62 -0.95 -7.29
CA ALA A 32 -6.02 0.38 -7.70
C ALA A 32 -4.87 1.03 -8.47
N SER A 33 -5.19 1.73 -9.56
CA SER A 33 -4.18 2.32 -10.42
C SER A 33 -3.92 3.81 -10.12
N SER A 34 -4.66 4.38 -9.18
CA SER A 34 -4.54 5.78 -8.79
C SER A 34 -4.99 5.98 -7.37
N GLY A 35 -4.69 7.16 -6.82
CA GLY A 35 -5.17 7.51 -5.48
C GLY A 35 -6.69 7.58 -5.40
N GLU A 36 -7.31 8.14 -6.43
CA GLU A 36 -8.77 8.25 -6.49
C GLU A 36 -9.41 6.86 -6.51
N ALA A 37 -8.87 5.96 -7.33
CA ALA A 37 -9.37 4.58 -7.38
C ALA A 37 -9.18 3.86 -6.04
N ALA A 38 -8.07 4.14 -5.35
CA ALA A 38 -7.81 3.56 -4.04
C ALA A 38 -8.88 3.97 -3.03
N LEU A 39 -9.23 5.25 -3.00
CA LEU A 39 -10.24 5.73 -2.06
C LEU A 39 -11.62 5.12 -2.35
N GLU A 40 -11.96 4.94 -3.63
CA GLU A 40 -13.20 4.26 -4.01
C GLU A 40 -13.21 2.80 -3.56
N ARG A 41 -12.09 2.10 -3.72
CA ARG A 41 -11.97 0.71 -3.28
C ARG A 41 -12.16 0.58 -1.77
N LEU A 42 -11.61 1.52 -1.01
CA LEU A 42 -11.74 1.51 0.44
C LEU A 42 -13.19 1.72 0.89
N ASP A 43 -13.96 2.50 0.14
CA ASP A 43 -15.39 2.68 0.42
C ASP A 43 -16.20 1.43 0.13
N GLU A 44 -15.79 0.63 -0.84
CA GLU A 44 -16.56 -0.51 -1.33
C GLU A 44 -16.20 -1.85 -0.70
N SER A 45 -15.00 -1.96 -0.13
CA SER A 45 -14.45 -3.26 0.29
C SER A 45 -13.80 -3.18 1.66
N ASN A 46 -13.79 -4.30 2.35
CA ASN A 46 -13.06 -4.43 3.62
C ASN A 46 -11.59 -4.70 3.30
N ILE A 47 -10.76 -3.70 3.54
CA ILE A 47 -9.33 -3.79 3.32
C ILE A 47 -8.62 -3.82 4.68
N ASP A 48 -7.66 -4.72 4.84
CA ASP A 48 -6.92 -4.90 6.09
C ASP A 48 -5.59 -4.17 6.10
N LEU A 49 -5.04 -3.87 4.92
CA LEU A 49 -3.77 -3.15 4.78
C LEU A 49 -3.70 -2.53 3.38
N VAL A 50 -3.15 -1.33 3.28
CA VAL A 50 -2.92 -0.67 2.00
C VAL A 50 -1.43 -0.62 1.72
N LEU A 51 -1.03 -1.08 0.54
CA LEU A 51 0.32 -0.95 0.02
C LEU A 51 0.28 0.16 -1.02
N LEU A 52 0.94 1.27 -0.75
CA LEU A 52 0.72 2.53 -1.45
C LEU A 52 2.01 3.08 -2.04
N ASP A 53 2.00 3.33 -3.35
CA ASP A 53 3.10 4.03 -4.02
C ASP A 53 2.96 5.54 -3.77
N ILE A 54 4.07 6.23 -3.58
CA ILE A 54 4.08 7.67 -3.36
C ILE A 54 3.93 8.43 -4.67
N LYS A 55 4.70 8.04 -5.68
CA LYS A 55 4.79 8.78 -6.95
C LYS A 55 3.75 8.27 -7.94
N MET A 56 2.63 8.99 -8.06
CA MET A 56 1.57 8.66 -8.99
C MET A 56 1.02 9.94 -9.63
N PRO A 57 0.48 9.85 -10.87
CA PRO A 57 -0.24 10.97 -11.48
C PRO A 57 -1.51 11.30 -10.68
N GLY A 58 -1.93 12.54 -10.71
CA GLY A 58 -3.09 13.00 -9.95
C GLY A 58 -2.70 13.25 -8.51
N ILE A 59 -3.51 12.79 -7.55
CA ILE A 59 -3.13 12.90 -6.14
C ILE A 59 -2.02 11.89 -5.84
N ASP A 60 -0.95 12.36 -5.21
CA ASP A 60 0.18 11.49 -4.89
C ASP A 60 -0.09 10.65 -3.64
N GLY A 61 0.83 9.71 -3.37
CA GLY A 61 0.65 8.79 -2.25
C GLY A 61 0.62 9.47 -0.89
N VAL A 62 1.31 10.59 -0.71
CA VAL A 62 1.29 11.31 0.57
C VAL A 62 -0.10 11.89 0.82
N GLU A 63 -0.71 12.47 -0.20
CA GLU A 63 -2.08 12.98 -0.08
C GLU A 63 -3.09 11.85 0.14
N VAL A 64 -2.92 10.73 -0.56
CA VAL A 64 -3.77 9.55 -0.36
C VAL A 64 -3.65 9.05 1.08
N LEU A 65 -2.43 8.95 1.60
CA LEU A 65 -2.19 8.56 2.99
C LEU A 65 -2.93 9.47 3.96
N ARG A 66 -2.86 10.78 3.73
CA ARG A 66 -3.56 11.75 4.59
C ARG A 66 -5.07 11.51 4.60
N ARG A 67 -5.66 11.31 3.41
CA ARG A 67 -7.10 11.07 3.28
C ARG A 67 -7.52 9.74 3.90
N ILE A 68 -6.69 8.71 3.75
CA ILE A 68 -6.97 7.42 4.37
C ILE A 68 -7.00 7.56 5.89
N LYS A 69 -6.02 8.24 6.46
CA LYS A 69 -5.93 8.39 7.92
C LYS A 69 -7.05 9.26 8.50
N GLU A 70 -7.65 10.14 7.72
CA GLU A 70 -8.81 10.91 8.17
C GLU A 70 -10.05 10.03 8.32
N ARG A 71 -10.26 9.07 7.41
CA ARG A 71 -11.48 8.26 7.37
C ARG A 71 -11.31 6.86 7.96
N TRP A 72 -10.17 6.26 7.79
CA TRP A 72 -9.89 4.89 8.27
C TRP A 72 -8.67 4.94 9.18
N LYS A 73 -8.86 5.50 10.36
CA LYS A 73 -7.77 5.85 11.27
C LYS A 73 -6.90 4.69 11.72
N THR A 74 -7.46 3.49 11.79
CA THR A 74 -6.73 2.31 12.24
C THR A 74 -6.23 1.44 11.09
N LEU A 75 -6.55 1.79 9.86
CA LEU A 75 -6.12 1.02 8.69
C LEU A 75 -4.61 1.21 8.47
N PRO A 76 -3.81 0.13 8.55
CA PRO A 76 -2.38 0.27 8.32
C PRO A 76 -2.07 0.55 6.84
N VAL A 77 -1.13 1.46 6.60
CA VAL A 77 -0.66 1.82 5.27
C VAL A 77 0.85 1.61 5.23
N VAL A 78 1.31 0.83 4.27
CA VAL A 78 2.74 0.64 3.99
C VAL A 78 3.05 1.42 2.74
N LEU A 79 3.97 2.38 2.85
CA LEU A 79 4.44 3.14 1.69
C LEU A 79 5.54 2.36 0.98
N CYS A 80 5.44 2.25 -0.33
CA CYS A 80 6.42 1.53 -1.14
C CYS A 80 6.77 2.41 -2.34
N THR A 81 8.02 2.79 -2.45
CA THR A 81 8.45 3.75 -3.48
C THR A 81 9.84 3.42 -4.00
N ALA A 82 10.12 3.85 -5.25
CA ALA A 82 11.46 3.78 -5.82
C ALA A 82 12.37 4.90 -5.30
N TYR A 83 11.84 5.85 -4.53
CA TYR A 83 12.55 7.08 -4.15
C TYR A 83 12.81 7.12 -2.65
N PRO A 84 13.99 6.67 -2.18
CA PRO A 84 14.27 6.58 -0.74
C PRO A 84 14.27 7.92 -0.01
N HIS A 85 14.47 9.04 -0.70
CA HIS A 85 14.50 10.34 -0.04
C HIS A 85 13.16 10.79 0.51
N TYR A 86 12.04 10.19 0.08
CA TYR A 86 10.74 10.51 0.65
C TYR A 86 10.57 10.03 2.09
N LYS A 87 11.45 9.16 2.56
CA LYS A 87 11.36 8.59 3.89
C LYS A 87 11.32 9.64 4.99
N GLN A 88 11.97 10.78 4.77
CA GLN A 88 12.13 11.82 5.79
C GLN A 88 11.27 13.06 5.52
N GLU A 89 10.33 12.99 4.56
CA GLU A 89 9.57 14.13 4.10
C GLU A 89 8.05 13.88 4.15
N PHE A 90 7.29 14.98 4.12
CA PHE A 90 5.87 15.03 3.76
C PHE A 90 4.91 14.12 4.53
N GLY A 91 5.06 14.01 5.82
CA GLY A 91 4.03 13.31 6.59
C GLY A 91 3.96 11.81 6.36
N THR A 92 5.04 11.20 5.84
CA THR A 92 5.13 9.76 5.74
C THR A 92 5.12 9.09 7.11
N TRP A 93 5.26 9.89 8.17
CA TRP A 93 5.18 9.44 9.55
C TRP A 93 3.87 8.73 9.88
N ALA A 94 2.80 9.01 9.14
CA ALA A 94 1.51 8.38 9.38
C ALA A 94 1.42 6.95 8.84
N SER A 95 2.43 6.52 8.05
CA SER A 95 2.47 5.14 7.54
C SER A 95 2.99 4.19 8.61
N GLU A 96 2.59 2.92 8.51
CA GLU A 96 3.09 1.88 9.40
C GLU A 96 4.52 1.46 9.04
N ALA A 97 4.88 1.59 7.77
CA ALA A 97 6.22 1.26 7.31
C ALA A 97 6.49 1.97 5.99
N TYR A 98 7.76 2.10 5.68
CA TYR A 98 8.25 2.72 4.46
C TYR A 98 9.23 1.75 3.82
N ILE A 99 8.91 1.26 2.62
CA ILE A 99 9.71 0.26 1.91
C ILE A 99 10.18 0.85 0.59
N VAL A 100 11.47 0.73 0.29
CA VAL A 100 12.00 1.11 -1.02
C VAL A 100 11.76 -0.05 -1.99
N LYS A 101 11.20 0.24 -3.14
CA LYS A 101 10.90 -0.78 -4.16
C LYS A 101 12.17 -1.52 -4.58
N SER A 102 12.05 -2.84 -4.69
CA SER A 102 13.15 -3.72 -5.00
C SER A 102 12.59 -4.96 -5.70
N SER A 103 13.43 -5.67 -6.44
CA SER A 103 13.04 -6.96 -7.01
C SER A 103 12.96 -8.04 -5.93
N ASP A 104 13.57 -7.80 -4.77
CA ASP A 104 13.49 -8.70 -3.61
C ASP A 104 12.35 -8.25 -2.72
N LEU A 105 11.31 -9.05 -2.64
CA LEU A 105 10.09 -8.71 -1.87
C LEU A 105 10.08 -9.28 -0.46
N ARG A 106 11.19 -9.84 0.01
CA ARG A 106 11.24 -10.46 1.36
C ARG A 106 10.97 -9.46 2.48
N GLU A 107 11.59 -8.30 2.41
CA GLU A 107 11.37 -7.25 3.42
C GLU A 107 9.92 -6.80 3.45
N LEU A 108 9.32 -6.60 2.29
CA LEU A 108 7.92 -6.21 2.16
C LEU A 108 7.00 -7.27 2.75
N LYS A 109 7.22 -8.54 2.39
CA LYS A 109 6.40 -9.65 2.88
C LYS A 109 6.49 -9.82 4.39
N GLU A 110 7.69 -9.69 4.95
CA GLU A 110 7.89 -9.76 6.39
C GLU A 110 7.18 -8.62 7.12
N LYS A 111 7.27 -7.42 6.58
CA LYS A 111 6.63 -6.26 7.19
C LYS A 111 5.11 -6.38 7.17
N ILE A 112 4.55 -6.83 6.07
CA ILE A 112 3.11 -7.06 5.97
C ILE A 112 2.66 -8.10 6.98
N ARG A 113 3.37 -9.21 7.07
CA ARG A 113 3.05 -10.28 8.02
C ARG A 113 3.08 -9.77 9.45
N GLU A 114 4.11 -9.01 9.79
CA GLU A 114 4.26 -8.42 11.12
C GLU A 114 3.08 -7.52 11.47
N ILE A 115 2.69 -6.65 10.56
CA ILE A 115 1.60 -5.71 10.79
C ILE A 115 0.26 -6.43 10.93
N LEU A 116 -0.01 -7.40 10.07
CA LEU A 116 -1.30 -8.10 10.07
C LEU A 116 -1.44 -9.11 11.22
N ASN A 117 -0.35 -9.47 11.86
CA ASN A 117 -0.37 -10.42 12.99
C ASN A 117 -0.23 -9.76 14.35
N ARG A 118 -0.37 -8.45 14.42
CA ARG A 118 -0.33 -7.72 15.69
C ARG A 118 -1.50 -8.07 16.61
#